data_b6b683ef56b184ba9cd1d5d11a597638
#
_entry.id   b6b683ef56b184ba9cd1d5d11a597638
#
_cell.length_a   1.000
_cell.length_b   1.000
_cell.length_c   1.000
_cell.angle_alpha   90.00
_cell.angle_beta   90.00
_cell.angle_gamma   90.00
#
_symmetry.space_group_name_H-M   'P 1'
#
loop_
_entity.id
_entity.type
_entity.pdbx_description
1 polymer ?
#
loop_
_entity_poly.entity_id
_entity_poly.type
_entity_poly.pdbx_seq_one_letter_code
_entity_poly.pdbx_strand_id
1 'polypeptide(L)'
;MTDIEETVRKYALLNAYQHGGKAQPKAVLGKILAENPEFRSQAREVASLTSRIVEEINRLTPERQLKILRERWPESLEARKRMAEEKKLPPLPEAEEGRVVTRFSPNPDCVLHLGSARAAVISWMYAKAYKGRFILRFEDTDPRGKRPQLQFYDSIREDLEWLGCRWDEEHIQSMRLPIYYEHAQRLLEKGGAYVCTCKPEKFRSLALAGKPCPCREQPSEVQLERWERMLDGRYREGGAVVRVKTDLSHPNPAVRDWPALRIVDTERWPHPLVGSRFRVWPLYNFSCGRDDHLLGITHIVRGKERLANEVRQKYLYAHLGWKYPVAVHYGRLAITGAELSKSKIKSGMEEGVFKGYDDPRLATLQALR
;
A
#
# COMPACT_ATOMS: atom_id res chain seq x y z
N MET A 1 -47.51 9.56 19.19
CA MET A 1 -46.52 8.56 18.73
C MET A 1 -45.68 8.15 19.92
N THR A 2 -45.46 6.85 20.09
CA THR A 2 -44.53 6.37 21.12
C THR A 2 -43.12 6.77 20.78
N ASP A 3 -42.24 6.93 21.76
CA ASP A 3 -40.81 7.27 21.56
C ASP A 3 -40.12 6.28 20.61
N ILE A 4 -40.46 5.01 20.66
CA ILE A 4 -39.98 3.96 19.76
C ILE A 4 -40.42 4.22 18.31
N GLU A 5 -41.66 4.60 18.07
CA GLU A 5 -42.17 4.85 16.72
C GLU A 5 -41.48 6.04 16.05
N GLU A 6 -41.21 7.09 16.83
CA GLU A 6 -40.49 8.27 16.36
C GLU A 6 -39.03 7.93 16.01
N THR A 7 -38.37 7.16 16.87
CA THR A 7 -37.01 6.65 16.62
C THR A 7 -36.95 5.80 15.35
N VAL A 8 -37.89 4.85 15.19
CA VAL A 8 -37.93 4.00 13.99
C VAL A 8 -38.12 4.85 12.72
N ARG A 9 -39.04 5.82 12.75
CA ARG A 9 -39.31 6.71 11.60
C ARG A 9 -38.10 7.55 11.22
N LYS A 10 -37.39 8.09 12.21
CA LYS A 10 -36.14 8.84 12.03
C LYS A 10 -35.07 7.97 11.31
N TYR A 11 -34.79 6.77 11.83
CA TYR A 11 -33.76 5.89 11.26
C TYR A 11 -34.16 5.35 9.89
N ALA A 12 -35.43 5.09 9.65
CA ALA A 12 -35.90 4.64 8.34
C ALA A 12 -35.82 5.75 7.28
N LEU A 13 -36.18 6.99 7.58
CA LEU A 13 -35.98 8.12 6.68
C LEU A 13 -34.50 8.40 6.40
N LEU A 14 -33.64 8.31 7.42
CA LEU A 14 -32.21 8.48 7.27
C LEU A 14 -31.58 7.37 6.39
N ASN A 15 -32.09 6.14 6.50
CA ASN A 15 -31.64 5.02 5.65
C ASN A 15 -32.13 5.20 4.20
N ALA A 16 -33.41 5.58 4.01
CA ALA A 16 -33.95 5.90 2.68
C ALA A 16 -33.14 7.01 1.99
N TYR A 17 -32.82 8.08 2.69
CA TYR A 17 -32.00 9.18 2.17
C TYR A 17 -30.61 8.71 1.70
N GLN A 18 -30.00 7.73 2.39
CA GLN A 18 -28.70 7.16 2.00
C GLN A 18 -28.78 6.25 0.78
N HIS A 19 -29.92 5.61 0.55
CA HIS A 19 -30.11 4.58 -0.48
C HIS A 19 -31.07 5.01 -1.59
N GLY A 20 -31.02 6.28 -1.98
CA GLY A 20 -31.78 6.79 -3.14
C GLY A 20 -33.30 6.71 -2.99
N GLY A 21 -33.81 6.86 -1.76
CA GLY A 21 -35.22 6.86 -1.46
C GLY A 21 -35.81 5.50 -1.02
N LYS A 22 -34.95 4.47 -0.86
CA LYS A 22 -35.38 3.11 -0.46
C LYS A 22 -34.69 2.69 0.83
N ALA A 23 -35.45 2.61 1.92
CA ALA A 23 -34.99 2.07 3.20
C ALA A 23 -35.04 0.54 3.22
N GLN A 24 -34.08 -0.08 3.93
CA GLN A 24 -33.98 -1.53 4.12
C GLN A 24 -34.33 -1.91 5.57
N PRO A 25 -35.39 -2.70 5.83
CA PRO A 25 -35.83 -3.00 7.19
C PRO A 25 -34.76 -3.58 8.10
N LYS A 26 -33.98 -4.54 7.59
CA LYS A 26 -32.90 -5.19 8.36
C LYS A 26 -31.80 -4.20 8.78
N ALA A 27 -31.40 -3.31 7.87
CA ALA A 27 -30.38 -2.31 8.15
C ALA A 27 -30.87 -1.27 9.16
N VAL A 28 -32.11 -0.83 9.04
CA VAL A 28 -32.76 0.10 9.98
C VAL A 28 -32.86 -0.52 11.37
N LEU A 29 -33.38 -1.76 11.46
CA LEU A 29 -33.51 -2.48 12.74
C LEU A 29 -32.17 -2.69 13.43
N GLY A 30 -31.16 -3.17 12.67
CA GLY A 30 -29.82 -3.39 13.21
C GLY A 30 -29.21 -2.12 13.81
N LYS A 31 -29.40 -0.98 13.13
CA LYS A 31 -28.91 0.31 13.62
C LYS A 31 -29.66 0.79 14.87
N ILE A 32 -30.97 0.65 14.90
CA ILE A 32 -31.82 1.03 16.07
C ILE A 32 -31.36 0.25 17.31
N LEU A 33 -31.22 -1.09 17.20
CA LEU A 33 -30.84 -1.94 18.33
C LEU A 33 -29.39 -1.75 18.78
N ALA A 34 -28.52 -1.27 17.89
CA ALA A 34 -27.14 -0.95 18.20
C ALA A 34 -27.01 0.38 18.98
N GLU A 35 -27.75 1.40 18.57
CA GLU A 35 -27.68 2.74 19.15
C GLU A 35 -28.65 2.95 20.35
N ASN A 36 -29.65 2.05 20.54
CA ASN A 36 -30.61 2.07 21.63
C ASN A 36 -30.71 0.69 22.29
N PRO A 37 -29.76 0.33 23.16
CA PRO A 37 -29.71 -1.01 23.80
C PRO A 37 -30.96 -1.37 24.59
N GLU A 38 -31.69 -0.40 25.12
CA GLU A 38 -32.92 -0.55 25.85
C GLU A 38 -34.06 -1.18 25.03
N PHE A 39 -34.03 -1.01 23.70
CA PHE A 39 -35.06 -1.60 22.83
C PHE A 39 -34.82 -3.09 22.53
N ARG A 40 -33.71 -3.66 22.98
CA ARG A 40 -33.43 -5.09 22.78
C ARG A 40 -34.37 -6.01 23.50
N SER A 41 -34.93 -5.57 24.65
CA SER A 41 -35.96 -6.32 25.39
C SER A 41 -37.27 -6.46 24.62
N GLN A 42 -37.55 -5.51 23.69
CA GLN A 42 -38.76 -5.44 22.86
C GLN A 42 -38.44 -5.68 21.36
N ALA A 43 -37.34 -6.40 21.04
CA ALA A 43 -36.82 -6.52 19.68
C ALA A 43 -37.84 -7.03 18.64
N ARG A 44 -38.74 -7.92 19.02
CA ARG A 44 -39.80 -8.43 18.12
C ARG A 44 -40.81 -7.34 17.75
N GLU A 45 -41.23 -6.53 18.72
CA GLU A 45 -42.15 -5.41 18.51
C GLU A 45 -41.50 -4.32 17.66
N VAL A 46 -40.27 -3.95 17.99
CA VAL A 46 -39.45 -3.00 17.21
C VAL A 46 -39.26 -3.49 15.76
N ALA A 47 -39.06 -4.78 15.54
CA ALA A 47 -38.87 -5.36 14.19
C ALA A 47 -40.17 -5.26 13.37
N SER A 48 -41.32 -5.58 13.96
CA SER A 48 -42.64 -5.47 13.31
C SER A 48 -42.94 -4.01 12.95
N LEU A 49 -42.71 -3.09 13.90
CA LEU A 49 -42.90 -1.66 13.72
C LEU A 49 -41.95 -1.10 12.64
N THR A 50 -40.68 -1.55 12.63
CA THR A 50 -39.68 -1.15 11.63
C THR A 50 -40.13 -1.55 10.23
N SER A 51 -40.62 -2.77 10.04
CA SER A 51 -41.07 -3.26 8.73
C SER A 51 -42.24 -2.41 8.20
N ARG A 52 -43.21 -2.13 9.04
CA ARG A 52 -44.38 -1.29 8.69
C ARG A 52 -43.97 0.14 8.30
N ILE A 53 -43.14 0.78 9.15
CA ILE A 53 -42.72 2.17 8.90
C ILE A 53 -41.82 2.28 7.67
N VAL A 54 -40.90 1.31 7.43
CA VAL A 54 -40.10 1.29 6.25
C VAL A 54 -40.93 1.16 4.98
N GLU A 55 -42.01 0.36 5.01
CA GLU A 55 -42.95 0.25 3.89
C GLU A 55 -43.65 1.57 3.60
N GLU A 56 -44.14 2.28 4.65
CA GLU A 56 -44.75 3.62 4.55
C GLU A 56 -43.78 4.61 3.92
N ILE A 57 -42.52 4.65 4.40
CA ILE A 57 -41.52 5.58 3.94
C ILE A 57 -41.11 5.30 2.48
N ASN A 58 -40.99 4.03 2.09
CA ASN A 58 -40.64 3.63 0.73
C ASN A 58 -41.73 3.96 -0.31
N ARG A 59 -42.94 4.28 0.12
CA ARG A 59 -44.05 4.82 -0.74
C ARG A 59 -43.95 6.33 -0.97
N LEU A 60 -43.13 7.04 -0.18
CA LEU A 60 -42.90 8.48 -0.35
C LEU A 60 -41.83 8.75 -1.41
N THR A 61 -41.95 9.90 -2.08
CA THR A 61 -40.88 10.35 -2.97
C THR A 61 -39.64 10.80 -2.18
N PRO A 62 -38.42 10.74 -2.77
CA PRO A 62 -37.20 11.19 -2.09
C PRO A 62 -37.25 12.64 -1.60
N GLU A 63 -37.94 13.53 -2.37
CA GLU A 63 -38.15 14.94 -2.01
C GLU A 63 -39.00 15.05 -0.75
N ARG A 64 -40.09 14.24 -0.65
CA ARG A 64 -40.95 14.23 0.51
C ARG A 64 -40.26 13.66 1.73
N GLN A 65 -39.51 12.61 1.58
CA GLN A 65 -38.65 12.02 2.62
C GLN A 65 -37.66 13.06 3.19
N LEU A 66 -36.98 13.78 2.30
CA LEU A 66 -36.03 14.83 2.69
C LEU A 66 -36.70 16.01 3.38
N LYS A 67 -37.90 16.41 2.92
CA LYS A 67 -38.69 17.47 3.57
C LYS A 67 -39.02 17.11 5.00
N ILE A 68 -39.53 15.91 5.25
CA ILE A 68 -39.84 15.42 6.59
C ILE A 68 -38.58 15.39 7.49
N LEU A 69 -37.42 14.94 6.96
CA LEU A 69 -36.17 14.95 7.70
C LEU A 69 -35.73 16.35 8.11
N ARG A 70 -35.88 17.33 7.21
CA ARG A 70 -35.51 18.74 7.48
C ARG A 70 -36.42 19.39 8.52
N GLU A 71 -37.70 19.06 8.49
CA GLU A 71 -38.69 19.63 9.40
C GLU A 71 -38.60 19.03 10.82
N ARG A 72 -38.34 17.73 10.93
CA ARG A 72 -38.40 17.02 12.22
C ARG A 72 -37.05 16.72 12.87
N TRP A 73 -35.99 16.48 12.07
CA TRP A 73 -34.66 16.11 12.55
C TRP A 73 -33.55 16.82 11.78
N PRO A 74 -33.53 18.16 11.71
CA PRO A 74 -32.54 18.92 10.95
C PRO A 74 -31.10 18.64 11.44
N GLU A 75 -30.94 18.47 12.77
CA GLU A 75 -29.67 18.15 13.41
C GLU A 75 -29.06 16.83 12.91
N SER A 76 -29.90 15.85 12.54
CA SER A 76 -29.42 14.56 12.00
C SER A 76 -28.85 14.69 10.59
N LEU A 77 -29.33 15.62 9.79
CA LEU A 77 -28.77 15.95 8.47
C LEU A 77 -27.49 16.76 8.60
N GLU A 78 -27.45 17.72 9.53
CA GLU A 78 -26.24 18.52 9.79
C GLU A 78 -25.12 17.67 10.38
N ALA A 79 -25.40 16.79 11.33
CA ALA A 79 -24.44 15.84 11.87
C ALA A 79 -23.85 14.94 10.76
N ARG A 80 -24.68 14.48 9.80
CA ARG A 80 -24.23 13.69 8.66
C ARG A 80 -23.41 14.49 7.66
N LYS A 81 -23.76 15.74 7.39
CA LYS A 81 -22.92 16.60 6.54
C LYS A 81 -21.56 16.80 7.17
N ARG A 82 -21.47 17.10 8.48
CA ARG A 82 -20.21 17.22 9.21
C ARG A 82 -19.40 15.91 9.13
N MET A 83 -20.02 14.74 9.38
CA MET A 83 -19.35 13.44 9.21
C MET A 83 -18.90 13.16 7.78
N ALA A 84 -19.62 13.64 6.76
CA ALA A 84 -19.21 13.49 5.37
C ALA A 84 -18.07 14.44 5.01
N GLU A 85 -18.03 15.64 5.60
CA GLU A 85 -16.93 16.60 5.47
C GLU A 85 -15.69 16.13 6.23
N GLU A 86 -15.82 15.56 7.43
CA GLU A 86 -14.73 14.94 8.18
C GLU A 86 -14.15 13.72 7.51
N LYS A 87 -14.91 13.05 6.64
CA LYS A 87 -14.43 11.90 5.83
C LYS A 87 -13.69 12.29 4.57
N LYS A 88 -13.55 13.57 4.23
CA LYS A 88 -12.70 14.00 3.12
C LYS A 88 -11.24 13.73 3.47
N LEU A 89 -10.49 13.27 2.46
CA LEU A 89 -9.05 13.16 2.62
C LEU A 89 -8.46 14.54 2.92
N PRO A 90 -7.47 14.63 3.82
CA PRO A 90 -6.71 15.86 4.00
C PRO A 90 -6.11 16.32 2.67
N PRO A 91 -5.98 17.62 2.42
CA PRO A 91 -5.36 18.10 1.19
C PRO A 91 -3.92 17.59 1.08
N LEU A 92 -3.50 17.22 -0.13
CA LEU A 92 -2.11 16.85 -0.40
C LEU A 92 -1.25 18.13 -0.46
N PRO A 93 -0.10 18.16 0.24
CA PRO A 93 0.86 19.24 0.09
C PRO A 93 1.38 19.35 -1.35
N GLU A 94 1.59 20.54 -1.87
CA GLU A 94 2.14 20.80 -3.21
C GLU A 94 1.35 20.12 -4.37
N ALA A 95 0.07 19.79 -4.17
CA ALA A 95 -0.72 19.13 -5.18
C ALA A 95 -1.38 20.13 -6.13
N GLU A 96 -1.25 19.86 -7.44
CA GLU A 96 -1.92 20.59 -8.50
C GLU A 96 -2.93 19.67 -9.22
N GLU A 97 -4.13 20.17 -9.50
CA GLU A 97 -5.16 19.43 -10.21
C GLU A 97 -4.65 19.00 -11.60
N GLY A 98 -4.91 17.77 -11.99
CA GLY A 98 -4.43 17.16 -13.23
C GLY A 98 -2.97 16.69 -13.22
N ARG A 99 -2.17 17.05 -12.20
CA ARG A 99 -0.74 16.71 -12.12
C ARG A 99 -0.37 15.67 -11.06
N VAL A 100 -1.29 15.33 -10.19
CA VAL A 100 -1.05 14.33 -9.14
C VAL A 100 -0.88 12.95 -9.76
N VAL A 101 0.25 12.31 -9.49
CA VAL A 101 0.51 10.91 -9.85
C VAL A 101 0.83 10.15 -8.59
N THR A 102 0.00 9.18 -8.26
CA THR A 102 0.19 8.26 -7.12
C THR A 102 0.40 6.84 -7.62
N ARG A 103 0.83 5.96 -6.75
CA ARG A 103 0.96 4.52 -7.08
C ARG A 103 0.58 3.63 -5.92
N PHE A 104 0.13 2.42 -6.24
CA PHE A 104 0.13 1.26 -5.36
C PHE A 104 1.17 0.26 -5.85
N SER A 105 2.03 -0.21 -4.93
CA SER A 105 3.21 -0.99 -5.31
C SER A 105 3.30 -2.27 -4.48
N PRO A 106 2.46 -3.28 -4.78
CA PRO A 106 2.45 -4.55 -4.09
C PRO A 106 3.57 -5.47 -4.57
N ASN A 107 4.11 -6.29 -3.64
CA ASN A 107 4.87 -7.47 -4.03
C ASN A 107 3.89 -8.63 -4.25
N PRO A 108 3.91 -9.30 -5.41
CA PRO A 108 3.03 -10.43 -5.71
C PRO A 108 3.54 -11.75 -5.10
N ASP A 109 3.86 -11.74 -3.82
CA ASP A 109 4.29 -12.90 -3.03
C ASP A 109 3.17 -13.48 -2.16
N CYS A 110 2.01 -12.84 -2.12
CA CYS A 110 0.82 -13.24 -1.38
C CYS A 110 -0.37 -12.38 -1.84
N VAL A 111 -1.59 -12.80 -1.52
CA VAL A 111 -2.83 -12.02 -1.69
C VAL A 111 -2.80 -10.71 -0.89
N LEU A 112 -3.67 -9.77 -1.26
CA LEU A 112 -3.82 -8.55 -0.50
C LEU A 112 -4.60 -8.81 0.81
N HIS A 113 -4.23 -8.08 1.84
CA HIS A 113 -4.97 -8.02 3.09
C HIS A 113 -5.49 -6.61 3.33
N LEU A 114 -6.39 -6.41 4.28
CA LEU A 114 -7.05 -5.13 4.57
C LEU A 114 -6.07 -3.97 4.79
N GLY A 115 -4.90 -4.24 5.39
CA GLY A 115 -3.83 -3.25 5.54
C GLY A 115 -3.24 -2.79 4.20
N SER A 116 -3.16 -3.69 3.20
CA SER A 116 -2.72 -3.36 1.82
C SER A 116 -3.81 -2.59 1.07
N ALA A 117 -5.08 -2.99 1.23
CA ALA A 117 -6.23 -2.30 0.66
C ALA A 117 -6.26 -0.82 1.03
N ARG A 118 -5.96 -0.50 2.28
CA ARG A 118 -5.87 0.89 2.75
C ARG A 118 -4.87 1.72 1.92
N ALA A 119 -3.69 1.17 1.66
CA ALA A 119 -2.67 1.86 0.86
C ALA A 119 -3.14 2.11 -0.59
N ALA A 120 -3.77 1.10 -1.20
CA ALA A 120 -4.32 1.19 -2.55
C ALA A 120 -5.45 2.23 -2.62
N VAL A 121 -6.46 2.11 -1.75
CA VAL A 121 -7.64 2.98 -1.73
C VAL A 121 -7.24 4.44 -1.49
N ILE A 122 -6.40 4.74 -0.50
CA ILE A 122 -5.99 6.12 -0.22
C ILE A 122 -5.22 6.72 -1.40
N SER A 123 -4.29 5.96 -2.02
CA SER A 123 -3.52 6.42 -3.17
C SER A 123 -4.44 6.69 -4.37
N TRP A 124 -5.37 5.78 -4.65
CA TRP A 124 -6.37 5.92 -5.71
C TRP A 124 -7.31 7.11 -5.46
N MET A 125 -7.83 7.27 -4.24
CA MET A 125 -8.70 8.39 -3.88
C MET A 125 -8.03 9.75 -4.10
N TYR A 126 -6.75 9.88 -3.73
CA TYR A 126 -6.00 11.10 -3.99
C TYR A 126 -5.82 11.37 -5.49
N ALA A 127 -5.45 10.36 -6.28
CA ALA A 127 -5.37 10.53 -7.72
C ALA A 127 -6.70 11.01 -8.31
N LYS A 128 -7.83 10.38 -7.92
CA LYS A 128 -9.17 10.79 -8.40
C LYS A 128 -9.59 12.17 -7.89
N ALA A 129 -9.33 12.51 -6.63
CA ALA A 129 -9.68 13.81 -6.06
C ALA A 129 -8.99 14.98 -6.76
N TYR A 130 -7.79 14.77 -7.27
CA TYR A 130 -7.01 15.78 -8.01
C TYR A 130 -7.03 15.56 -9.54
N LYS A 131 -7.93 14.75 -10.08
CA LYS A 131 -8.02 14.41 -11.51
C LYS A 131 -6.68 13.97 -12.12
N GLY A 132 -5.86 13.30 -11.31
CA GLY A 132 -4.55 12.81 -11.64
C GLY A 132 -4.55 11.34 -12.08
N ARG A 133 -3.37 10.69 -12.02
CA ARG A 133 -3.17 9.28 -12.42
C ARG A 133 -2.84 8.39 -11.21
N PHE A 134 -3.33 7.17 -11.26
CA PHE A 134 -3.03 6.11 -10.31
C PHE A 134 -2.35 4.95 -11.01
N ILE A 135 -1.13 4.60 -10.59
CA ILE A 135 -0.28 3.57 -11.21
C ILE A 135 -0.25 2.32 -10.34
N LEU A 136 -0.46 1.16 -10.95
CA LEU A 136 -0.16 -0.15 -10.36
C LEU A 136 1.26 -0.55 -10.74
N ARG A 137 2.13 -0.83 -9.75
CA ARG A 137 3.49 -1.28 -10.00
C ARG A 137 3.82 -2.51 -9.16
N PHE A 138 3.99 -3.65 -9.78
CA PHE A 138 4.42 -4.87 -9.10
C PHE A 138 5.91 -4.79 -8.71
N GLU A 139 6.18 -4.87 -7.39
CA GLU A 139 7.55 -4.84 -6.84
C GLU A 139 8.05 -6.27 -6.61
N ASP A 140 8.39 -6.93 -7.70
CA ASP A 140 8.71 -8.35 -7.81
C ASP A 140 10.23 -8.63 -7.96
N THR A 141 11.09 -7.74 -7.46
CA THR A 141 12.55 -7.81 -7.64
C THR A 141 13.27 -8.68 -6.60
N ASP A 142 12.57 -9.52 -5.86
CA ASP A 142 13.17 -10.47 -4.92
C ASP A 142 12.80 -11.93 -5.24
N PRO A 143 13.50 -12.59 -6.19
CA PRO A 143 13.18 -13.97 -6.58
C PRO A 143 13.51 -14.99 -5.50
N ARG A 144 14.25 -14.62 -4.46
CA ARG A 144 14.66 -15.50 -3.37
C ARG A 144 13.81 -15.36 -2.10
N GLY A 145 13.79 -14.16 -1.51
CA GLY A 145 13.23 -13.97 -0.16
C GLY A 145 11.73 -13.70 -0.16
N LYS A 146 11.28 -12.85 -1.09
CA LYS A 146 9.85 -12.55 -1.31
C LYS A 146 9.46 -13.00 -2.71
N ARG A 147 9.60 -14.29 -2.93
CA ARG A 147 9.43 -14.89 -4.25
C ARG A 147 8.04 -14.59 -4.82
N PRO A 148 7.95 -13.88 -5.95
CA PRO A 148 6.69 -13.64 -6.62
C PRO A 148 6.13 -14.93 -7.20
N GLN A 149 4.79 -15.02 -7.31
CA GLN A 149 4.09 -16.16 -7.88
C GLN A 149 3.03 -15.65 -8.87
N LEU A 150 2.92 -16.28 -10.03
CA LEU A 150 2.06 -15.83 -11.13
C LEU A 150 0.62 -15.57 -10.69
N GLN A 151 0.06 -16.48 -9.89
CA GLN A 151 -1.32 -16.38 -9.39
C GLN A 151 -1.60 -15.10 -8.58
N PHE A 152 -0.59 -14.51 -7.93
CA PHE A 152 -0.80 -13.31 -7.13
C PHE A 152 -0.79 -12.01 -7.92
N TYR A 153 -0.26 -12.00 -9.15
CA TYR A 153 -0.44 -10.84 -10.03
C TYR A 153 -1.91 -10.67 -10.40
N ASP A 154 -2.58 -11.76 -10.82
CA ASP A 154 -3.99 -11.73 -11.19
C ASP A 154 -4.88 -11.51 -9.97
N SER A 155 -4.62 -12.20 -8.86
CA SER A 155 -5.34 -11.99 -7.61
C SER A 155 -5.29 -10.54 -7.13
N ILE A 156 -4.14 -9.86 -7.26
CA ILE A 156 -4.01 -8.45 -6.88
C ILE A 156 -4.81 -7.55 -7.82
N ARG A 157 -4.84 -7.83 -9.13
CA ARG A 157 -5.67 -7.08 -10.09
C ARG A 157 -7.15 -7.22 -9.75
N GLU A 158 -7.63 -8.46 -9.54
CA GLU A 158 -9.01 -8.75 -9.13
C GLU A 158 -9.40 -8.05 -7.83
N ASP A 159 -8.50 -8.07 -6.82
CA ASP A 159 -8.72 -7.39 -5.54
C ASP A 159 -8.86 -5.88 -5.71
N LEU A 160 -8.05 -5.26 -6.58
CA LEU A 160 -8.13 -3.82 -6.86
C LEU A 160 -9.39 -3.47 -7.65
N GLU A 161 -9.80 -4.31 -8.60
CA GLU A 161 -11.06 -4.14 -9.35
C GLU A 161 -12.27 -4.24 -8.41
N TRP A 162 -12.27 -5.24 -7.53
CA TRP A 162 -13.31 -5.38 -6.50
C TRP A 162 -13.41 -4.18 -5.56
N LEU A 163 -12.26 -3.59 -5.18
CA LEU A 163 -12.21 -2.34 -4.41
C LEU A 163 -12.63 -1.11 -5.23
N GLY A 164 -12.83 -1.23 -6.54
CA GLY A 164 -13.08 -0.10 -7.44
C GLY A 164 -11.85 0.77 -7.72
N CYS A 165 -10.66 0.32 -7.36
CA CYS A 165 -9.39 1.03 -7.53
C CYS A 165 -8.79 0.78 -8.92
N ARG A 166 -9.44 1.25 -9.98
CA ARG A 166 -8.93 1.13 -11.35
C ARG A 166 -7.68 1.99 -11.53
N TRP A 167 -6.64 1.40 -12.15
CA TRP A 167 -5.36 2.06 -12.43
C TRP A 167 -5.28 2.52 -13.89
N ASP A 168 -4.48 3.54 -14.11
CA ASP A 168 -4.30 4.14 -15.44
C ASP A 168 -3.11 3.51 -16.19
N GLU A 169 -2.11 3.02 -15.45
CA GLU A 169 -0.92 2.35 -15.99
C GLU A 169 -0.50 1.19 -15.10
N GLU A 170 0.09 0.16 -15.72
CA GLU A 170 0.66 -0.99 -15.02
C GLU A 170 2.13 -1.21 -15.38
N HIS A 171 2.96 -1.44 -14.37
CA HIS A 171 4.38 -1.74 -14.54
C HIS A 171 4.80 -2.92 -13.68
N ILE A 172 5.71 -3.75 -14.22
CA ILE A 172 6.30 -4.91 -13.54
C ILE A 172 7.81 -4.69 -13.45
N GLN A 173 8.35 -4.63 -12.24
CA GLN A 173 9.75 -4.25 -12.01
C GLN A 173 10.74 -5.26 -12.58
N SER A 174 10.46 -6.56 -12.51
CA SER A 174 11.33 -7.59 -13.10
C SER A 174 11.53 -7.45 -14.62
N MET A 175 10.58 -6.83 -15.32
CA MET A 175 10.66 -6.54 -16.75
C MET A 175 11.51 -5.30 -17.07
N ARG A 176 11.95 -4.56 -16.03
CA ARG A 176 12.66 -3.28 -16.14
C ARG A 176 14.13 -3.34 -15.71
N LEU A 177 14.68 -4.53 -15.47
CA LEU A 177 16.07 -4.73 -14.97
C LEU A 177 17.14 -4.01 -15.80
N PRO A 178 17.09 -4.00 -17.16
CA PRO A 178 18.07 -3.24 -17.95
C PRO A 178 18.11 -1.76 -17.59
N ILE A 179 16.96 -1.13 -17.33
CA ILE A 179 16.87 0.28 -16.92
C ILE A 179 17.56 0.50 -15.57
N TYR A 180 17.39 -0.45 -14.64
CA TYR A 180 18.07 -0.37 -13.33
C TYR A 180 19.59 -0.51 -13.46
N TYR A 181 20.07 -1.34 -14.39
CA TYR A 181 21.51 -1.51 -14.64
C TYR A 181 22.15 -0.23 -15.18
N GLU A 182 21.54 0.42 -16.17
CA GLU A 182 21.99 1.72 -16.68
C GLU A 182 22.10 2.76 -15.57
N HIS A 183 21.12 2.79 -14.68
CA HIS A 183 21.10 3.76 -13.61
C HIS A 183 22.04 3.41 -12.45
N ALA A 184 22.31 2.13 -12.20
CA ALA A 184 23.34 1.70 -11.28
C ALA A 184 24.72 2.11 -11.80
N GLN A 185 25.00 1.90 -13.08
CA GLN A 185 26.22 2.32 -13.73
C GLN A 185 26.43 3.84 -13.64
N ARG A 186 25.42 4.64 -14.02
CA ARG A 186 25.47 6.12 -13.89
C ARG A 186 25.76 6.57 -12.45
N LEU A 187 25.19 5.87 -11.47
CA LEU A 187 25.40 6.19 -10.06
C LEU A 187 26.82 5.88 -9.61
N LEU A 188 27.43 4.80 -10.13
CA LEU A 188 28.84 4.44 -9.91
C LEU A 188 29.78 5.45 -10.57
N GLU A 189 29.52 5.84 -11.82
CA GLU A 189 30.27 6.86 -12.57
C GLU A 189 30.27 8.21 -11.85
N LYS A 190 29.15 8.62 -11.30
CA LYS A 190 29.01 9.86 -10.50
C LYS A 190 29.60 9.74 -9.08
N GLY A 191 30.12 8.59 -8.70
CA GLY A 191 30.65 8.37 -7.35
C GLY A 191 29.61 8.34 -6.23
N GLY A 192 28.29 8.28 -6.57
CA GLY A 192 27.18 8.19 -5.61
C GLY A 192 26.93 6.77 -5.08
N ALA A 193 27.57 5.75 -5.69
CA ALA A 193 27.54 4.37 -5.22
C ALA A 193 28.92 3.71 -5.35
N TYR A 194 29.03 2.50 -4.84
CA TYR A 194 30.23 1.67 -4.98
C TYR A 194 29.89 0.18 -4.88
N VAL A 195 30.74 -0.66 -5.46
CA VAL A 195 30.63 -2.12 -5.35
C VAL A 195 31.45 -2.60 -4.16
N CYS A 196 30.77 -3.11 -3.16
CA CYS A 196 31.37 -3.62 -1.93
C CYS A 196 31.54 -5.13 -2.03
N THR A 197 32.79 -5.60 -1.81
CA THR A 197 33.18 -7.03 -1.76
C THR A 197 33.55 -7.47 -0.33
N CYS A 198 33.29 -6.64 0.67
CA CYS A 198 33.54 -6.97 2.08
C CYS A 198 32.59 -8.07 2.55
N LYS A 199 33.09 -8.96 3.42
CA LYS A 199 32.19 -9.89 4.15
C LYS A 199 31.13 -9.14 4.93
N PRO A 200 29.89 -9.63 5.01
CA PRO A 200 28.76 -8.93 5.65
C PRO A 200 29.05 -8.47 7.09
N GLU A 201 29.75 -9.29 7.88
CA GLU A 201 30.08 -9.01 9.27
C GLU A 201 31.05 -7.82 9.38
N LYS A 202 32.10 -7.80 8.52
CA LYS A 202 33.06 -6.69 8.44
C LYS A 202 32.37 -5.39 8.06
N PHE A 203 31.52 -5.43 7.03
CA PHE A 203 30.77 -4.24 6.63
C PHE A 203 29.85 -3.74 7.76
N ARG A 204 29.11 -4.65 8.40
CA ARG A 204 28.20 -4.31 9.50
C ARG A 204 28.93 -3.63 10.66
N SER A 205 30.08 -4.17 11.06
CA SER A 205 30.92 -3.59 12.13
C SER A 205 31.35 -2.17 11.77
N LEU A 206 31.84 -1.92 10.55
CA LEU A 206 32.25 -0.60 10.09
C LEU A 206 31.06 0.38 10.02
N ALA A 207 29.94 -0.05 9.47
CA ALA A 207 28.73 0.77 9.38
C ALA A 207 28.19 1.15 10.77
N LEU A 208 28.21 0.25 11.75
CA LEU A 208 27.82 0.55 13.13
C LEU A 208 28.79 1.57 13.76
N ALA A 209 30.09 1.44 13.47
CA ALA A 209 31.11 2.38 13.95
C ALA A 209 31.14 3.72 13.20
N GLY A 210 30.29 3.93 12.17
CA GLY A 210 30.32 5.13 11.35
C GLY A 210 31.58 5.25 10.48
N LYS A 211 32.24 4.13 10.16
CA LYS A 211 33.50 4.13 9.41
C LYS A 211 33.29 3.62 7.98
N PRO A 212 34.00 4.18 6.97
CA PRO A 212 33.93 3.70 5.61
C PRO A 212 34.53 2.28 5.48
N CYS A 213 33.96 1.47 4.60
CA CYS A 213 34.61 0.23 4.21
C CYS A 213 35.69 0.50 3.13
N PRO A 214 36.73 -0.36 3.00
CA PRO A 214 37.81 -0.15 2.04
C PRO A 214 37.36 -0.06 0.55
N CYS A 215 36.15 -0.54 0.25
CA CYS A 215 35.61 -0.50 -1.12
C CYS A 215 35.02 0.87 -1.48
N ARG A 216 34.67 1.70 -0.49
CA ARG A 216 33.93 2.95 -0.68
C ARG A 216 34.74 4.03 -1.41
N GLU A 217 36.04 4.09 -1.13
CA GLU A 217 36.94 5.13 -1.65
C GLU A 217 37.77 4.64 -2.88
N GLN A 218 37.48 3.47 -3.41
CA GLN A 218 38.13 3.00 -4.65
C GLN A 218 37.68 3.88 -5.84
N PRO A 219 38.60 4.10 -6.83
CA PRO A 219 38.31 4.90 -8.03
C PRO A 219 37.11 4.37 -8.83
N SER A 220 36.49 5.24 -9.64
CA SER A 220 35.34 4.89 -10.47
C SER A 220 35.58 3.73 -11.42
N GLU A 221 36.79 3.65 -11.99
CA GLU A 221 37.23 2.58 -12.91
C GLU A 221 37.17 1.21 -12.23
N VAL A 222 37.64 1.14 -10.98
CA VAL A 222 37.56 -0.08 -10.17
C VAL A 222 36.13 -0.45 -9.82
N GLN A 223 35.29 0.56 -9.59
CA GLN A 223 33.86 0.32 -9.31
C GLN A 223 33.13 -0.21 -10.53
N LEU A 224 33.40 0.34 -11.72
CA LEU A 224 32.83 -0.12 -12.99
C LEU A 224 33.31 -1.51 -13.36
N GLU A 225 34.61 -1.81 -13.22
CA GLU A 225 35.13 -3.16 -13.43
C GLU A 225 34.47 -4.20 -12.51
N ARG A 226 34.25 -3.84 -11.22
CA ARG A 226 33.54 -4.73 -10.29
C ARG A 226 32.07 -4.86 -10.66
N TRP A 227 31.44 -3.82 -11.17
CA TRP A 227 30.06 -3.85 -11.65
C TRP A 227 29.91 -4.82 -12.81
N GLU A 228 30.80 -4.75 -13.83
CA GLU A 228 30.82 -5.70 -14.92
C GLU A 228 31.02 -7.13 -14.42
N ARG A 229 31.92 -7.35 -13.45
CA ARG A 229 32.11 -8.66 -12.83
C ARG A 229 30.89 -9.17 -12.05
N MET A 230 29.98 -8.30 -11.58
CA MET A 230 28.71 -8.72 -11.03
C MET A 230 27.77 -9.20 -12.14
N LEU A 231 27.74 -8.51 -13.27
CA LEU A 231 26.85 -8.81 -14.40
C LEU A 231 27.27 -10.08 -15.12
N ASP A 232 28.55 -10.26 -15.36
CA ASP A 232 29.13 -11.40 -16.11
C ASP A 232 29.32 -12.68 -15.28
N GLY A 233 28.97 -12.64 -14.00
CA GLY A 233 28.97 -13.82 -13.14
C GLY A 233 30.26 -14.18 -12.45
N ARG A 234 31.29 -13.35 -12.52
CA ARG A 234 32.56 -13.60 -11.81
C ARG A 234 32.42 -13.52 -10.28
N TYR A 235 31.38 -12.90 -9.77
CA TYR A 235 31.03 -12.96 -8.34
C TYR A 235 29.90 -13.94 -8.11
N ARG A 236 30.00 -14.74 -7.04
CA ARG A 236 28.91 -15.59 -6.53
C ARG A 236 27.92 -14.76 -5.72
N GLU A 237 26.76 -15.33 -5.46
CA GLU A 237 25.78 -14.77 -4.50
C GLU A 237 26.50 -14.47 -3.16
N GLY A 238 26.27 -13.25 -2.64
CA GLY A 238 26.96 -12.76 -1.43
C GLY A 238 28.40 -12.27 -1.63
N GLY A 239 29.02 -12.45 -2.82
CA GLY A 239 30.39 -12.03 -3.09
C GLY A 239 30.55 -10.54 -3.37
N ALA A 240 29.50 -9.88 -3.88
CA ALA A 240 29.49 -8.44 -4.13
C ALA A 240 28.09 -7.86 -3.98
N VAL A 241 28.04 -6.57 -3.64
CA VAL A 241 26.79 -5.80 -3.48
C VAL A 241 27.03 -4.34 -3.85
N VAL A 242 26.16 -3.75 -4.65
CA VAL A 242 26.18 -2.29 -4.89
C VAL A 242 25.57 -1.58 -3.68
N ARG A 243 26.26 -0.54 -3.20
CA ARG A 243 25.78 0.31 -2.08
C ARG A 243 25.70 1.75 -2.51
N VAL A 244 24.67 2.45 -2.08
CA VAL A 244 24.54 3.91 -2.23
C VAL A 244 25.32 4.56 -1.11
N LYS A 245 26.20 5.52 -1.46
CA LYS A 245 26.95 6.30 -0.49
C LYS A 245 25.98 7.23 0.26
N THR A 246 26.13 7.28 1.59
CA THR A 246 25.34 8.14 2.46
C THR A 246 26.23 8.79 3.51
N ASP A 247 25.65 9.57 4.38
CA ASP A 247 26.35 10.08 5.55
C ASP A 247 26.58 8.94 6.56
N LEU A 248 27.82 8.60 6.81
CA LEU A 248 28.21 7.56 7.76
C LEU A 248 28.02 7.99 9.22
N SER A 249 27.86 9.30 9.51
CA SER A 249 27.54 9.81 10.84
C SER A 249 26.03 9.77 11.13
N HIS A 250 25.18 9.42 10.15
CA HIS A 250 23.73 9.38 10.32
C HIS A 250 23.33 8.54 11.55
N PRO A 251 22.44 9.03 12.44
CA PRO A 251 22.12 8.37 13.72
C PRO A 251 21.53 6.95 13.56
N ASN A 252 20.79 6.70 12.46
CA ASN A 252 20.28 5.39 12.15
C ASN A 252 21.26 4.60 11.27
N PRO A 253 21.97 3.56 11.80
CA PRO A 253 22.92 2.77 11.04
C PRO A 253 22.32 2.08 9.79
N ALA A 254 21.01 1.84 9.80
CA ALA A 254 20.33 1.22 8.65
C ALA A 254 20.26 2.16 7.43
N VAL A 255 20.55 3.44 7.57
CA VAL A 255 20.65 4.41 6.48
C VAL A 255 22.06 4.45 5.89
N ARG A 256 23.09 4.07 6.67
CA ARG A 256 24.48 4.18 6.28
C ARG A 256 24.84 3.18 5.18
N ASP A 257 25.25 3.70 4.03
CA ASP A 257 25.69 2.95 2.86
C ASP A 257 24.83 1.70 2.56
N TRP A 258 23.51 1.92 2.44
CA TRP A 258 22.52 0.87 2.28
C TRP A 258 22.69 0.10 0.95
N PRO A 259 22.39 -1.21 0.91
CA PRO A 259 22.54 -2.03 -0.29
C PRO A 259 21.45 -1.67 -1.33
N ALA A 260 21.88 -1.44 -2.57
CA ALA A 260 21.06 -1.07 -3.72
C ALA A 260 20.76 -2.24 -4.65
N LEU A 261 21.79 -3.02 -5.03
CA LEU A 261 21.66 -4.20 -5.87
C LEU A 261 22.50 -5.35 -5.30
N ARG A 262 22.00 -6.56 -5.45
CA ARG A 262 22.68 -7.77 -4.99
C ARG A 262 22.67 -8.86 -6.07
N ILE A 263 23.58 -9.82 -5.95
CA ILE A 263 23.58 -11.03 -6.74
C ILE A 263 22.63 -12.04 -6.12
N VAL A 264 21.82 -12.69 -6.94
CA VAL A 264 20.97 -13.82 -6.59
C VAL A 264 21.30 -14.98 -7.53
N ASP A 265 21.45 -16.17 -6.97
CA ASP A 265 21.58 -17.41 -7.75
C ASP A 265 20.21 -17.75 -8.37
N THR A 266 19.97 -17.25 -9.58
CA THR A 266 18.69 -17.41 -10.28
C THR A 266 18.58 -18.76 -11.00
N GLU A 267 19.64 -19.54 -11.11
CA GLU A 267 19.53 -20.97 -11.49
C GLU A 267 18.81 -21.75 -10.38
N ARG A 268 19.15 -21.46 -9.13
CA ARG A 268 18.49 -22.04 -7.97
C ARG A 268 17.12 -21.42 -7.68
N TRP A 269 16.97 -20.10 -7.92
CA TRP A 269 15.79 -19.30 -7.60
C TRP A 269 15.27 -18.56 -8.84
N PRO A 270 14.79 -19.29 -9.88
CA PRO A 270 14.33 -18.64 -11.10
C PRO A 270 13.10 -17.76 -10.80
N HIS A 271 13.10 -16.58 -11.44
CA HIS A 271 11.98 -15.66 -11.35
C HIS A 271 10.80 -16.13 -12.24
N PRO A 272 9.54 -16.08 -11.81
CA PRO A 272 8.42 -16.65 -12.57
C PRO A 272 8.19 -16.02 -13.95
N LEU A 273 8.56 -14.74 -14.16
CA LEU A 273 8.37 -14.04 -15.43
C LEU A 273 9.64 -14.01 -16.30
N VAL A 274 10.82 -13.88 -15.69
CA VAL A 274 12.07 -13.68 -16.44
C VAL A 274 13.07 -14.82 -16.27
N GLY A 275 12.70 -15.87 -15.53
CA GLY A 275 13.54 -17.05 -15.33
C GLY A 275 14.88 -16.72 -14.70
N SER A 276 15.94 -17.36 -15.22
CA SER A 276 17.33 -17.17 -14.80
C SER A 276 18.07 -16.08 -15.60
N ARG A 277 17.37 -15.32 -16.45
CA ARG A 277 17.95 -14.34 -17.37
C ARG A 277 18.83 -13.30 -16.69
N PHE A 278 18.53 -12.92 -15.47
CA PHE A 278 19.22 -11.89 -14.72
C PHE A 278 19.72 -12.43 -13.39
N ARG A 279 20.92 -12.06 -13.01
CA ARG A 279 21.53 -12.47 -11.74
C ARG A 279 21.75 -11.34 -10.74
N VAL A 280 21.76 -10.08 -11.20
CA VAL A 280 21.89 -8.89 -10.35
C VAL A 280 20.52 -8.28 -10.17
N TRP A 281 20.05 -8.21 -8.91
CA TRP A 281 18.70 -7.78 -8.58
C TRP A 281 18.71 -6.53 -7.72
N PRO A 282 17.89 -5.51 -8.07
CA PRO A 282 17.76 -4.33 -7.24
C PRO A 282 16.98 -4.65 -5.98
N LEU A 283 17.36 -3.98 -4.90
CA LEU A 283 16.62 -4.00 -3.65
C LEU A 283 15.60 -2.87 -3.61
N TYR A 284 14.60 -3.01 -2.76
CA TYR A 284 13.42 -2.15 -2.67
C TYR A 284 13.71 -0.64 -2.79
N ASN A 285 14.65 -0.11 -2.01
CA ASN A 285 14.89 1.34 -2.02
C ASN A 285 15.45 1.85 -3.35
N PHE A 286 16.19 1.01 -4.06
CA PHE A 286 16.76 1.35 -5.37
C PHE A 286 15.66 1.27 -6.45
N SER A 287 15.02 0.11 -6.63
CA SER A 287 13.99 -0.06 -7.67
C SER A 287 12.80 0.88 -7.49
N CYS A 288 12.28 0.96 -6.25
CA CYS A 288 11.16 1.84 -5.93
C CYS A 288 11.51 3.32 -6.16
N GLY A 289 12.67 3.79 -5.64
CA GLY A 289 13.08 5.17 -5.82
C GLY A 289 13.34 5.52 -7.29
N ARG A 290 13.90 4.58 -8.06
CA ARG A 290 14.12 4.75 -9.50
C ARG A 290 12.80 4.87 -10.26
N ASP A 291 11.89 3.95 -10.03
CA ASP A 291 10.61 3.95 -10.73
C ASP A 291 9.70 5.09 -10.30
N ASP A 292 9.73 5.50 -9.04
CA ASP A 292 8.98 6.68 -8.59
C ASP A 292 9.39 7.94 -9.41
N HIS A 293 10.68 8.08 -9.76
CA HIS A 293 11.15 9.15 -10.64
C HIS A 293 10.73 8.93 -12.11
N LEU A 294 11.02 7.76 -12.67
CA LEU A 294 10.81 7.47 -14.10
C LEU A 294 9.33 7.47 -14.50
N LEU A 295 8.45 7.09 -13.61
CA LEU A 295 7.01 7.05 -13.82
C LEU A 295 6.33 8.38 -13.45
N GLY A 296 7.11 9.40 -13.07
CA GLY A 296 6.61 10.71 -12.75
C GLY A 296 5.72 10.74 -11.49
N ILE A 297 5.98 9.87 -10.51
CA ILE A 297 5.26 9.88 -9.24
C ILE A 297 5.50 11.20 -8.54
N THR A 298 4.43 11.92 -8.25
CA THR A 298 4.47 13.20 -7.55
C THR A 298 4.23 13.06 -6.05
N HIS A 299 3.36 12.09 -5.68
CA HIS A 299 2.98 11.86 -4.29
C HIS A 299 3.07 10.39 -3.90
N ILE A 300 3.80 10.14 -2.81
CA ILE A 300 4.00 8.82 -2.24
C ILE A 300 3.16 8.69 -0.98
N VAL A 301 2.09 7.89 -1.04
CA VAL A 301 1.24 7.60 0.12
C VAL A 301 1.64 6.26 0.71
N ARG A 302 2.12 6.23 1.97
CA ARG A 302 2.64 5.01 2.61
C ARG A 302 2.59 5.05 4.14
N GLY A 303 2.75 3.92 4.79
CA GLY A 303 2.78 3.82 6.25
C GLY A 303 4.04 4.45 6.88
N LYS A 304 3.92 4.94 8.12
CA LYS A 304 5.02 5.56 8.89
C LYS A 304 6.22 4.64 9.10
N GLU A 305 6.05 3.33 9.08
CA GLU A 305 7.13 2.34 9.16
C GLU A 305 8.13 2.43 7.99
N ARG A 306 7.81 3.18 6.95
CA ARG A 306 8.66 3.42 5.77
C ARG A 306 9.49 4.70 5.83
N LEU A 307 9.49 5.45 6.93
CA LEU A 307 10.25 6.69 7.08
C LEU A 307 11.76 6.50 6.81
N ALA A 308 12.38 5.44 7.32
CA ALA A 308 13.78 5.15 7.04
C ALA A 308 14.06 4.90 5.54
N ASN A 309 13.09 4.39 4.80
CA ASN A 309 13.23 4.21 3.35
C ASN A 309 13.18 5.55 2.61
N GLU A 310 12.41 6.50 3.08
CA GLU A 310 12.39 7.86 2.54
C GLU A 310 13.78 8.50 2.63
N VAL A 311 14.39 8.44 3.81
CA VAL A 311 15.74 8.98 4.02
C VAL A 311 16.75 8.33 3.06
N ARG A 312 16.72 7.00 2.92
CA ARG A 312 17.58 6.28 1.97
C ARG A 312 17.37 6.71 0.52
N GLN A 313 16.11 6.84 0.10
CA GLN A 313 15.76 7.25 -1.25
C GLN A 313 16.13 8.70 -1.54
N LYS A 314 16.05 9.61 -0.55
CA LYS A 314 16.52 11.00 -0.69
C LYS A 314 18.02 11.09 -1.00
N TYR A 315 18.87 10.23 -0.43
CA TYR A 315 20.29 10.15 -0.82
C TYR A 315 20.47 9.72 -2.28
N LEU A 316 19.70 8.72 -2.73
CA LEU A 316 19.74 8.28 -4.13
C LEU A 316 19.35 9.43 -5.08
N TYR A 317 18.29 10.16 -4.75
CA TYR A 317 17.80 11.30 -5.52
C TYR A 317 18.83 12.44 -5.56
N ALA A 318 19.45 12.75 -4.43
CA ALA A 318 20.49 13.78 -4.33
C ALA A 318 21.68 13.47 -5.24
N HIS A 319 22.18 12.20 -5.27
CA HIS A 319 23.27 11.79 -6.15
C HIS A 319 22.92 11.92 -7.63
N LEU A 320 21.66 11.78 -7.99
CA LEU A 320 21.19 11.84 -9.38
C LEU A 320 20.69 13.22 -9.79
N GLY A 321 20.61 14.16 -8.86
CA GLY A 321 20.13 15.52 -9.12
C GLY A 321 18.61 15.61 -9.32
N TRP A 322 17.83 14.71 -8.67
CA TRP A 322 16.38 14.65 -8.81
C TRP A 322 15.65 15.26 -7.62
N LYS A 323 14.45 15.80 -7.88
CA LYS A 323 13.53 16.20 -6.82
C LYS A 323 12.79 14.96 -6.30
N TYR A 324 12.83 14.73 -4.99
CA TYR A 324 12.09 13.63 -4.36
C TYR A 324 10.59 13.95 -4.32
N PRO A 325 9.70 13.00 -4.60
CA PRO A 325 8.25 13.18 -4.51
C PRO A 325 7.79 13.58 -3.10
N VAL A 326 6.64 14.23 -3.01
CA VAL A 326 6.00 14.53 -1.73
C VAL A 326 5.58 13.24 -1.05
N ALA A 327 6.06 12.98 0.16
CA ALA A 327 5.73 11.76 0.91
C ALA A 327 4.69 12.05 2.00
N VAL A 328 3.56 11.36 1.94
CA VAL A 328 2.49 11.41 2.94
C VAL A 328 2.45 10.09 3.70
N HIS A 329 2.56 10.18 5.02
CA HIS A 329 2.64 9.01 5.89
C HIS A 329 1.38 8.88 6.74
N TYR A 330 0.72 7.72 6.65
CA TYR A 330 -0.40 7.39 7.54
C TYR A 330 0.03 6.48 8.69
N GLY A 331 -0.72 6.54 9.79
CA GLY A 331 -0.48 5.70 10.97
C GLY A 331 -0.82 4.23 10.72
N ARG A 332 -0.27 3.33 11.53
CA ARG A 332 -0.59 1.90 11.49
C ARG A 332 -2.00 1.66 12.02
N LEU A 333 -2.76 0.79 11.36
CA LEU A 333 -4.01 0.24 11.88
C LEU A 333 -3.76 -1.16 12.45
N ALA A 334 -4.36 -1.42 13.60
CA ALA A 334 -4.51 -2.76 14.15
C ALA A 334 -5.99 -3.14 14.12
N ILE A 335 -6.28 -4.40 13.84
CA ILE A 335 -7.64 -4.96 13.86
C ILE A 335 -7.65 -6.02 14.94
N THR A 336 -8.53 -5.85 15.93
CA THR A 336 -8.67 -6.83 17.02
C THR A 336 -9.23 -8.13 16.46
N GLY A 337 -8.58 -9.24 16.76
CA GLY A 337 -9.02 -10.59 16.37
C GLY A 337 -8.72 -10.99 14.92
N ALA A 338 -7.99 -10.16 14.14
CA ALA A 338 -7.63 -10.50 12.77
C ALA A 338 -6.12 -10.53 12.55
N GLU A 339 -5.63 -11.52 11.79
CA GLU A 339 -4.22 -11.62 11.41
C GLU A 339 -3.99 -10.84 10.11
N LEU A 340 -3.10 -9.84 10.17
CA LEU A 340 -2.72 -8.97 9.04
C LEU A 340 -1.29 -9.22 8.55
N SER A 341 -0.57 -10.15 9.15
CA SER A 341 0.82 -10.43 8.79
C SER A 341 0.89 -11.46 7.66
N LYS A 342 1.37 -11.05 6.48
CA LYS A 342 1.60 -11.96 5.35
C LYS A 342 2.43 -13.19 5.73
N SER A 343 3.47 -13.03 6.56
CA SER A 343 4.32 -14.15 6.99
C SER A 343 3.57 -15.15 7.86
N LYS A 344 2.72 -14.68 8.76
CA LYS A 344 1.89 -15.58 9.60
C LYS A 344 0.77 -16.25 8.81
N ILE A 345 0.18 -15.52 7.84
CA ILE A 345 -0.81 -16.13 6.91
C ILE A 345 -0.15 -17.26 6.13
N LYS A 346 1.05 -17.04 5.56
CA LYS A 346 1.80 -18.09 4.84
C LYS A 346 2.15 -19.27 5.74
N SER A 347 2.70 -19.03 6.93
CA SER A 347 3.01 -20.10 7.91
C SER A 347 1.77 -20.91 8.26
N GLY A 348 0.65 -20.23 8.54
CA GLY A 348 -0.60 -20.92 8.84
C GLY A 348 -1.18 -21.73 7.67
N MET A 349 -0.90 -21.34 6.42
CA MET A 349 -1.23 -22.12 5.22
C MET A 349 -0.33 -23.37 5.13
N GLU A 350 0.97 -23.21 5.32
CA GLU A 350 1.96 -24.32 5.31
C GLU A 350 1.71 -25.33 6.42
N GLU A 351 1.27 -24.86 7.57
CA GLU A 351 0.94 -25.69 8.76
C GLU A 351 -0.49 -26.28 8.68
N GLY A 352 -1.28 -25.95 7.65
CA GLY A 352 -2.65 -26.43 7.49
C GLY A 352 -3.66 -25.83 8.45
N VAL A 353 -3.32 -24.74 9.15
CA VAL A 353 -4.23 -23.98 10.04
C VAL A 353 -5.33 -23.30 9.24
N PHE A 354 -5.00 -22.77 8.05
CA PHE A 354 -5.94 -22.16 7.13
C PHE A 354 -6.11 -23.02 5.86
N LYS A 355 -7.35 -23.14 5.37
CA LYS A 355 -7.67 -23.95 4.20
C LYS A 355 -7.41 -23.25 2.87
N GLY A 356 -7.45 -21.92 2.86
CA GLY A 356 -7.26 -21.08 1.67
C GLY A 356 -7.09 -19.62 2.07
N TYR A 357 -6.74 -18.78 1.12
CA TYR A 357 -6.64 -17.33 1.35
C TYR A 357 -8.03 -16.66 1.52
N ASP A 358 -9.09 -17.37 1.21
CA ASP A 358 -10.50 -17.04 1.43
C ASP A 358 -11.04 -17.53 2.79
N ASP A 359 -10.20 -18.12 3.65
CA ASP A 359 -10.59 -18.54 4.99
C ASP A 359 -11.13 -17.34 5.80
N PRO A 360 -12.38 -17.40 6.33
CA PRO A 360 -13.05 -16.27 6.99
C PRO A 360 -12.37 -15.78 8.27
N ARG A 361 -11.38 -16.52 8.78
CA ARG A 361 -10.55 -16.10 9.92
C ARG A 361 -9.42 -15.16 9.49
N LEU A 362 -9.17 -15.01 8.18
CA LEU A 362 -8.16 -14.13 7.63
C LEU A 362 -8.75 -12.75 7.31
N ALA A 363 -7.93 -11.71 7.41
CA ALA A 363 -8.28 -10.38 6.94
C ALA A 363 -7.72 -10.12 5.52
N THR A 364 -7.73 -11.12 4.67
CA THR A 364 -7.41 -11.01 3.24
C THR A 364 -8.60 -10.43 2.48
N LEU A 365 -8.36 -9.84 1.32
CA LEU A 365 -9.47 -9.35 0.48
C LEU A 365 -10.26 -10.52 -0.11
N GLN A 366 -9.62 -11.65 -0.36
CA GLN A 366 -10.30 -12.87 -0.81
C GLN A 366 -11.30 -13.42 0.23
N ALA A 367 -10.98 -13.32 1.52
CA ALA A 367 -11.88 -13.72 2.60
C ALA A 367 -13.02 -12.70 2.85
N LEU A 368 -12.90 -11.49 2.33
CA LEU A 368 -13.89 -10.41 2.48
C LEU A 368 -14.83 -10.28 1.27
N ARG A 369 -14.46 -10.84 0.13
CA ARG A 369 -15.28 -10.94 -1.09
C ARG A 369 -16.29 -12.05 -0.95
#